data_6b3a93c6c9afe71d4be3b915d6531d38
#
_entry.id   6b3a93c6c9afe71d4be3b915d6531d38
#
_cell.length_a   1.000
_cell.length_b   1.000
_cell.length_c   1.000
_cell.angle_alpha   90.00
_cell.angle_beta   90.00
_cell.angle_gamma   90.00
#
_symmetry.space_group_name_H-M   'P 1'
#
loop_
_entity.id
_entity.type
_entity.pdbx_description
1 polymer ?
#
loop_
_entity_poly.entity_id
_entity_poly.type
_entity_poly.pdbx_seq_one_letter_code
_entity_poly.pdbx_strand_id
1 'polypeptide(L)'
;YQAVKARFLDDLDSYGPSDLSTAIFRLFSGLHAVSCGVLPSGFLGARRLRNQRMDALFAELRQLKTSHVIIWVNYLESIAALDEAFPKVFPKMPVYTVHGRIPATVRTTKIDLWKRRGGVLMATQGTGGYGLTLTESHRVFFYSENWRYALRLQAEDRCHRIGQKSSVYYITLQGESRFDERIRSALTRKADALEELKKEVRRLNGNKNAIRKL
;
A
#
# COMPACT_ATOMS: atom_id res chain seq x y z
N TYR A 1 11.96 -11.45 4.32
CA TYR A 1 12.51 -10.13 4.65
C TYR A 1 14.04 -10.16 4.69
N GLN A 2 14.64 -10.99 5.54
CA GLN A 2 16.11 -11.07 5.68
C GLN A 2 16.79 -11.48 4.36
N ALA A 3 16.24 -12.42 3.60
CA ALA A 3 16.79 -12.83 2.31
C ALA A 3 16.82 -11.68 1.27
N VAL A 4 15.79 -10.84 1.25
CA VAL A 4 15.76 -9.65 0.37
C VAL A 4 16.81 -8.64 0.79
N LYS A 5 16.97 -8.42 2.10
CA LYS A 5 17.99 -7.53 2.65
C LYS A 5 19.42 -8.05 2.37
N ALA A 6 19.64 -9.36 2.56
CA ALA A 6 20.95 -9.99 2.31
C ALA A 6 21.35 -9.83 0.83
N ARG A 7 20.50 -10.21 -0.11
CA ARG A 7 20.75 -10.08 -1.55
C ARG A 7 21.09 -8.64 -1.96
N PHE A 8 20.39 -7.65 -1.41
CA PHE A 8 20.73 -6.25 -1.69
C PHE A 8 22.13 -5.90 -1.19
N LEU A 9 22.52 -6.38 0.00
CA LEU A 9 23.83 -6.10 0.57
C LEU A 9 24.95 -6.79 -0.21
N ASP A 10 24.68 -7.98 -0.77
CA ASP A 10 25.63 -8.69 -1.64
C ASP A 10 25.83 -7.95 -2.96
N ASP A 11 24.74 -7.42 -3.53
CA ASP A 11 24.78 -6.64 -4.77
C ASP A 11 25.31 -5.20 -4.58
N LEU A 12 25.43 -4.71 -3.34
CA LEU A 12 25.76 -3.30 -3.06
C LEU A 12 27.12 -2.87 -3.63
N ASP A 13 28.10 -3.78 -3.72
CA ASP A 13 29.43 -3.50 -4.28
C ASP A 13 29.42 -3.38 -5.80
N SER A 14 28.42 -3.93 -6.46
CA SER A 14 28.27 -3.87 -7.93
C SER A 14 27.70 -2.53 -8.41
N TYR A 15 27.16 -1.72 -7.50
CA TYR A 15 26.56 -0.43 -7.85
C TYR A 15 27.58 0.71 -7.75
N GLY A 16 27.72 1.47 -8.84
CA GLY A 16 28.44 2.73 -8.84
C GLY A 16 27.68 3.83 -8.04
N PRO A 17 28.33 4.97 -7.75
CA PRO A 17 27.72 6.08 -7.01
C PRO A 17 26.42 6.59 -7.64
N SER A 18 26.31 6.56 -8.98
CA SER A 18 25.09 6.92 -9.74
C SER A 18 23.94 5.96 -9.51
N ASP A 19 24.23 4.68 -9.27
CA ASP A 19 23.23 3.61 -9.21
C ASP A 19 22.74 3.34 -7.79
N LEU A 20 23.43 3.88 -6.79
CA LEU A 20 23.10 3.69 -5.37
C LEU A 20 21.67 4.12 -5.05
N SER A 21 21.19 5.21 -5.63
CA SER A 21 19.81 5.70 -5.42
C SER A 21 18.77 4.71 -5.95
N THR A 22 19.04 4.09 -7.11
CA THR A 22 18.18 3.06 -7.71
C THR A 22 18.21 1.78 -6.88
N ALA A 23 19.39 1.39 -6.40
CA ALA A 23 19.56 0.22 -5.55
C ALA A 23 18.78 0.36 -4.23
N ILE A 24 18.87 1.53 -3.59
CA ILE A 24 18.10 1.83 -2.37
C ILE A 24 16.60 1.78 -2.65
N PHE A 25 16.14 2.33 -3.78
CA PHE A 25 14.74 2.25 -4.17
C PHE A 25 14.28 0.81 -4.36
N ARG A 26 15.07 -0.04 -5.02
CA ARG A 26 14.76 -1.47 -5.19
C ARG A 26 14.68 -2.21 -3.86
N LEU A 27 15.66 -1.99 -2.97
CA LEU A 27 15.62 -2.56 -1.63
C LEU A 27 14.37 -2.12 -0.88
N PHE A 28 14.13 -0.81 -0.84
CA PHE A 28 12.98 -0.23 -0.15
C PHE A 28 11.66 -0.83 -0.65
N SER A 29 11.47 -0.84 -1.96
CA SER A 29 10.27 -1.40 -2.60
C SER A 29 10.14 -2.90 -2.35
N GLY A 30 11.24 -3.66 -2.40
CA GLY A 30 11.27 -5.09 -2.13
C GLY A 30 10.91 -5.42 -0.67
N LEU A 31 11.49 -4.73 0.30
CA LEU A 31 11.19 -4.94 1.72
C LEU A 31 9.74 -4.57 2.04
N HIS A 32 9.23 -3.48 1.47
CA HIS A 32 7.85 -3.09 1.63
C HIS A 32 6.88 -4.10 0.99
N ALA A 33 7.18 -4.61 -0.21
CA ALA A 33 6.37 -5.64 -0.86
C ALA A 33 6.27 -6.90 0.02
N VAL A 34 7.41 -7.37 0.55
CA VAL A 34 7.44 -8.53 1.47
C VAL A 34 6.64 -8.28 2.74
N SER A 35 6.72 -7.08 3.33
CA SER A 35 5.90 -6.72 4.50
C SER A 35 4.41 -6.71 4.18
N CYS A 36 4.04 -6.52 2.91
CA CYS A 36 2.66 -6.61 2.41
C CYS A 36 2.27 -8.02 1.93
N GLY A 37 3.10 -9.03 2.16
CA GLY A 37 2.84 -10.42 1.76
C GLY A 37 3.12 -10.73 0.29
N VAL A 38 3.84 -9.86 -0.41
CA VAL A 38 4.18 -10.00 -1.82
C VAL A 38 5.68 -10.26 -1.97
N LEU A 39 6.05 -11.31 -2.72
CA LEU A 39 7.44 -11.49 -3.16
C LEU A 39 7.60 -10.82 -4.53
N PRO A 40 8.52 -9.85 -4.67
CA PRO A 40 8.80 -9.24 -5.96
C PRO A 40 9.24 -10.29 -6.99
N SER A 41 8.77 -10.16 -8.23
CA SER A 41 9.23 -10.98 -9.36
C SER A 41 10.76 -10.83 -9.49
N GLY A 42 11.47 -11.96 -9.55
CA GLY A 42 12.94 -12.00 -9.55
C GLY A 42 13.56 -12.37 -8.19
N PHE A 43 12.79 -12.35 -7.10
CA PHE A 43 13.16 -12.95 -5.83
C PHE A 43 12.43 -14.29 -5.68
N LEU A 44 13.10 -15.41 -5.96
CA LEU A 44 12.67 -16.80 -5.65
C LEU A 44 11.32 -17.28 -6.25
N GLY A 45 10.87 -16.72 -7.38
CA GLY A 45 9.56 -17.04 -7.95
C GLY A 45 8.42 -16.39 -7.15
N ALA A 46 7.35 -16.00 -7.82
CA ALA A 46 6.21 -15.33 -7.18
C ALA A 46 5.50 -16.28 -6.19
N ARG A 47 5.97 -16.33 -4.96
CA ARG A 47 5.32 -17.05 -3.86
C ARG A 47 4.43 -16.10 -3.08
N ARG A 48 3.16 -16.48 -2.91
CA ARG A 48 2.28 -15.80 -1.95
C ARG A 48 2.76 -16.14 -0.53
N LEU A 49 3.09 -15.13 0.24
CA LEU A 49 3.40 -15.28 1.66
C LEU A 49 2.09 -15.27 2.44
N ARG A 50 2.04 -16.01 3.56
CA ARG A 50 0.94 -15.87 4.51
C ARG A 50 0.87 -14.39 4.94
N ASN A 51 -0.30 -13.80 4.83
CA ASN A 51 -0.48 -12.38 5.03
C ASN A 51 -1.47 -12.09 6.17
N GLN A 52 -0.93 -11.88 7.36
CA GLN A 52 -1.71 -11.53 8.55
C GLN A 52 -2.52 -10.23 8.38
N ARG A 53 -2.10 -9.32 7.47
CA ARG A 53 -2.89 -8.11 7.17
C ARG A 53 -4.24 -8.44 6.54
N MET A 54 -4.30 -9.48 5.71
CA MET A 54 -5.56 -9.93 5.12
C MET A 54 -6.50 -10.47 6.20
N ASP A 55 -5.97 -11.25 7.13
CA ASP A 55 -6.74 -11.78 8.26
C ASP A 55 -7.27 -10.61 9.13
N ALA A 56 -6.42 -9.63 9.44
CA ALA A 56 -6.80 -8.43 10.17
C ALA A 56 -7.85 -7.59 9.44
N LEU A 57 -7.67 -7.36 8.12
CA LEU A 57 -8.68 -6.67 7.31
C LEU A 57 -10.04 -7.35 7.38
N PHE A 58 -10.07 -8.67 7.22
CA PHE A 58 -11.33 -9.40 7.22
C PHE A 58 -11.96 -9.45 8.61
N ALA A 59 -11.17 -9.46 9.68
CA ALA A 59 -11.68 -9.36 11.05
C ALA A 59 -12.38 -8.00 11.28
N GLU A 60 -11.75 -6.91 10.86
CA GLU A 60 -12.32 -5.56 10.95
C GLU A 60 -13.60 -5.43 10.10
N LEU A 61 -13.59 -5.93 8.85
CA LEU A 61 -14.73 -5.84 7.95
C LEU A 61 -15.96 -6.58 8.48
N ARG A 62 -15.79 -7.71 9.21
CA ARG A 62 -16.90 -8.44 9.83
C ARG A 62 -17.66 -7.64 10.88
N GLN A 63 -16.99 -6.67 11.52
CA GLN A 63 -17.58 -5.84 12.57
C GLN A 63 -18.27 -4.60 12.02
N LEU A 64 -18.06 -4.26 10.74
CA LEU A 64 -18.59 -3.04 10.15
C LEU A 64 -20.07 -3.20 9.78
N LYS A 65 -20.83 -2.15 10.12
CA LYS A 65 -22.25 -1.98 9.73
C LYS A 65 -22.40 -0.88 8.67
N THR A 66 -21.45 -0.78 7.73
CA THR A 66 -21.49 0.23 6.66
C THR A 66 -21.69 -0.41 5.31
N SER A 67 -22.38 0.27 4.42
CA SER A 67 -22.61 -0.19 3.05
C SER A 67 -21.44 0.12 2.10
N HIS A 68 -20.60 1.11 2.41
CA HIS A 68 -19.52 1.56 1.54
C HIS A 68 -18.19 1.53 2.30
N VAL A 69 -17.23 0.81 1.74
CA VAL A 69 -15.86 0.70 2.27
C VAL A 69 -14.87 1.01 1.17
N ILE A 70 -13.79 1.71 1.50
CA ILE A 70 -12.65 1.93 0.61
C ILE A 70 -11.43 1.21 1.17
N ILE A 71 -10.70 0.51 0.30
CA ILE A 71 -9.44 -0.16 0.65
C ILE A 71 -8.36 0.32 -0.31
N TRP A 72 -7.40 1.08 0.23
CA TRP A 72 -6.22 1.50 -0.51
C TRP A 72 -5.13 0.44 -0.44
N VAL A 73 -4.66 -0.01 -1.60
CA VAL A 73 -3.66 -1.07 -1.74
C VAL A 73 -2.51 -0.58 -2.61
N ASN A 74 -1.27 -0.83 -2.22
CA ASN A 74 -0.11 -0.33 -2.96
C ASN A 74 0.36 -1.27 -4.09
N TYR A 75 0.12 -2.58 -3.96
CA TYR A 75 0.61 -3.61 -4.90
C TYR A 75 -0.53 -4.32 -5.62
N LEU A 76 -0.37 -4.52 -6.93
CA LEU A 76 -1.37 -5.23 -7.75
C LEU A 76 -1.48 -6.72 -7.37
N GLU A 77 -0.39 -7.31 -6.93
CA GLU A 77 -0.36 -8.69 -6.42
C GLU A 77 -1.19 -8.83 -5.14
N SER A 78 -1.15 -7.83 -4.26
CA SER A 78 -2.02 -7.78 -3.07
C SER A 78 -3.49 -7.61 -3.47
N ILE A 79 -3.78 -6.78 -4.49
CA ILE A 79 -5.12 -6.64 -5.05
C ILE A 79 -5.63 -7.99 -5.56
N ALA A 80 -4.83 -8.69 -6.39
CA ALA A 80 -5.21 -9.99 -6.93
C ALA A 80 -5.47 -11.03 -5.82
N ALA A 81 -4.66 -11.03 -4.76
CA ALA A 81 -4.87 -11.91 -3.61
C ALA A 81 -6.16 -11.60 -2.86
N LEU A 82 -6.49 -10.33 -2.68
CA LEU A 82 -7.74 -9.89 -2.06
C LEU A 82 -8.94 -10.21 -2.93
N ASP A 83 -8.89 -9.94 -4.25
CA ASP A 83 -9.95 -10.26 -5.21
C ASP A 83 -10.31 -11.75 -5.19
N GLU A 84 -9.33 -12.64 -5.04
CA GLU A 84 -9.55 -14.09 -4.90
C GLU A 84 -10.15 -14.49 -3.55
N ALA A 85 -9.77 -13.79 -2.47
CA ALA A 85 -10.17 -14.14 -1.11
C ALA A 85 -11.55 -13.58 -0.73
N PHE A 86 -11.91 -12.38 -1.21
CA PHE A 86 -13.15 -11.71 -0.85
C PHE A 86 -14.42 -12.54 -1.10
N PRO A 87 -14.63 -13.16 -2.28
CA PRO A 87 -15.84 -13.96 -2.53
C PRO A 87 -15.97 -15.18 -1.61
N LYS A 88 -14.84 -15.72 -1.14
CA LYS A 88 -14.80 -16.87 -0.22
C LYS A 88 -15.24 -16.50 1.19
N VAL A 89 -14.90 -15.27 1.63
CA VAL A 89 -15.14 -14.79 3.00
C VAL A 89 -16.42 -13.97 3.10
N PHE A 90 -16.72 -13.19 2.06
CA PHE A 90 -17.87 -12.28 1.99
C PHE A 90 -18.64 -12.48 0.66
N PRO A 91 -19.33 -13.62 0.46
CA PRO A 91 -19.95 -13.97 -0.82
C PRO A 91 -21.07 -13.00 -1.27
N LYS A 92 -21.63 -12.22 -0.34
CA LYS A 92 -22.68 -11.24 -0.63
C LYS A 92 -22.19 -9.80 -0.75
N MET A 93 -20.89 -9.54 -0.53
CA MET A 93 -20.31 -8.21 -0.57
C MET A 93 -19.69 -7.94 -1.94
N PRO A 94 -20.23 -7.02 -2.75
CA PRO A 94 -19.64 -6.71 -4.04
C PRO A 94 -18.30 -6.00 -3.86
N VAL A 95 -17.32 -6.35 -4.71
CA VAL A 95 -15.98 -5.76 -4.74
C VAL A 95 -15.74 -5.13 -6.09
N TYR A 96 -15.31 -3.87 -6.10
CA TYR A 96 -15.01 -3.08 -7.27
C TYR A 96 -13.53 -2.71 -7.26
N THR A 97 -12.76 -3.36 -8.10
CA THR A 97 -11.32 -3.13 -8.18
C THR A 97 -10.98 -2.11 -9.25
N VAL A 98 -10.19 -1.08 -8.89
CA VAL A 98 -9.72 -0.02 -9.79
C VAL A 98 -8.22 0.25 -9.59
N HIS A 99 -7.46 0.25 -10.69
CA HIS A 99 -6.03 0.55 -10.70
C HIS A 99 -5.59 1.04 -12.09
N GLY A 100 -4.38 1.55 -12.20
CA GLY A 100 -3.87 2.20 -13.41
C GLY A 100 -3.86 1.35 -14.69
N ARG A 101 -3.85 0.00 -14.58
CA ARG A 101 -3.93 -0.90 -15.75
C ARG A 101 -5.35 -1.11 -16.28
N ILE A 102 -6.38 -0.65 -15.55
CA ILE A 102 -7.79 -0.73 -15.99
C ILE A 102 -8.11 0.53 -16.82
N PRO A 103 -8.76 0.42 -17.99
CA PRO A 103 -9.17 1.57 -18.79
C PRO A 103 -10.02 2.57 -17.99
N ALA A 104 -9.87 3.86 -18.30
CA ALA A 104 -10.53 4.94 -17.54
C ALA A 104 -12.06 4.79 -17.51
N THR A 105 -12.67 4.45 -18.65
CA THR A 105 -14.12 4.23 -18.78
C THR A 105 -14.61 3.11 -17.86
N VAL A 106 -13.87 1.99 -17.79
CA VAL A 106 -14.22 0.85 -16.93
C VAL A 106 -14.06 1.24 -15.45
N ARG A 107 -13.03 2.02 -15.12
CA ARG A 107 -12.84 2.52 -13.74
C ARG A 107 -14.02 3.39 -13.31
N THR A 108 -14.45 4.34 -14.16
CA THR A 108 -15.61 5.20 -13.89
C THR A 108 -16.86 4.37 -13.66
N THR A 109 -17.15 3.43 -14.56
CA THR A 109 -18.31 2.53 -14.39
C THR A 109 -18.29 1.75 -13.07
N LYS A 110 -17.13 1.21 -12.69
CA LYS A 110 -17.00 0.48 -11.42
C LYS A 110 -17.22 1.38 -10.20
N ILE A 111 -16.72 2.60 -10.23
CA ILE A 111 -16.90 3.58 -9.16
C ILE A 111 -18.37 3.98 -9.06
N ASP A 112 -19.05 4.23 -10.18
CA ASP A 112 -20.48 4.58 -10.20
C ASP A 112 -21.36 3.43 -9.70
N LEU A 113 -20.99 2.19 -10.02
CA LEU A 113 -21.66 1.00 -9.48
C LEU A 113 -21.47 0.90 -7.97
N TRP A 114 -20.24 1.10 -7.49
CA TRP A 114 -19.94 1.10 -6.05
C TRP A 114 -20.73 2.21 -5.33
N LYS A 115 -20.78 3.43 -5.86
CA LYS A 115 -21.55 4.54 -5.28
C LYS A 115 -23.03 4.20 -5.13
N ARG A 116 -23.63 3.54 -6.13
CA ARG A 116 -25.05 3.18 -6.13
C ARG A 116 -25.39 1.95 -5.29
N ARG A 117 -24.51 0.93 -5.29
CA ARG A 117 -24.81 -0.39 -4.71
C ARG A 117 -24.13 -0.64 -3.38
N GLY A 118 -23.12 0.14 -3.03
CA GLY A 118 -22.27 -0.14 -1.90
C GLY A 118 -21.30 -1.28 -2.17
N GLY A 119 -20.67 -1.78 -1.12
CA GLY A 119 -19.63 -2.81 -1.14
C GLY A 119 -18.25 -2.23 -0.94
N VAL A 120 -17.24 -2.92 -1.41
CA VAL A 120 -15.83 -2.54 -1.29
C VAL A 120 -15.33 -1.93 -2.59
N LEU A 121 -14.80 -0.71 -2.51
CA LEU A 121 -13.96 -0.13 -3.56
C LEU A 121 -12.49 -0.38 -3.19
N MET A 122 -11.83 -1.25 -3.93
CA MET A 122 -10.42 -1.55 -3.76
C MET A 122 -9.61 -0.85 -4.84
N ALA A 123 -8.65 0.01 -4.44
CA ALA A 123 -7.95 0.87 -5.37
C ALA A 123 -6.48 1.09 -4.99
N THR A 124 -5.64 1.40 -6.00
CA THR A 124 -4.30 1.92 -5.73
C THR A 124 -4.35 3.42 -5.44
N GLN A 125 -3.56 3.90 -4.48
CA GLN A 125 -3.54 5.32 -4.10
C GLN A 125 -3.21 6.24 -5.29
N GLY A 126 -2.32 5.81 -6.19
CA GLY A 126 -1.99 6.57 -7.41
C GLY A 126 -3.15 6.70 -8.40
N THR A 127 -4.13 5.80 -8.38
CA THR A 127 -5.31 5.88 -9.26
C THR A 127 -6.29 6.94 -8.80
N GLY A 128 -6.25 7.32 -7.53
CA GLY A 128 -7.05 8.41 -6.95
C GLY A 128 -6.69 9.80 -7.47
N GLY A 129 -5.61 9.97 -8.29
CA GLY A 129 -5.17 11.25 -8.83
C GLY A 129 -6.16 11.99 -9.74
N TYR A 130 -7.20 11.33 -10.23
CA TYR A 130 -8.15 11.87 -11.22
C TYR A 130 -9.40 12.54 -10.63
N GLY A 131 -9.27 13.34 -9.58
CA GLY A 131 -10.37 14.19 -9.10
C GLY A 131 -11.60 13.44 -8.55
N LEU A 132 -11.47 12.15 -8.24
CA LEU A 132 -12.56 11.33 -7.72
C LEU A 132 -13.09 11.90 -6.41
N THR A 133 -14.41 11.94 -6.25
CA THR A 133 -15.10 12.23 -4.99
C THR A 133 -15.72 10.94 -4.48
N LEU A 134 -15.35 10.52 -3.28
CA LEU A 134 -15.72 9.22 -2.67
C LEU A 134 -16.35 9.44 -1.28
N THR A 135 -17.24 10.42 -1.19
CA THR A 135 -17.90 10.82 0.06
C THR A 135 -18.96 9.84 0.53
N GLU A 136 -19.27 8.83 -0.26
CA GLU A 136 -20.18 7.75 0.10
C GLU A 136 -19.62 6.85 1.22
N SER A 137 -18.29 6.79 1.35
CA SER A 137 -17.66 6.05 2.42
C SER A 137 -17.16 6.95 3.53
N HIS A 138 -17.32 6.48 4.75
CA HIS A 138 -16.69 7.02 5.96
C HIS A 138 -15.78 6.00 6.65
N ARG A 139 -15.53 4.84 6.01
CA ARG A 139 -14.61 3.78 6.47
C ARG A 139 -13.57 3.50 5.40
N VAL A 140 -12.36 3.89 5.66
CA VAL A 140 -11.25 3.84 4.70
C VAL A 140 -10.11 3.05 5.30
N PHE A 141 -9.74 1.96 4.64
CA PHE A 141 -8.62 1.12 5.04
C PHE A 141 -7.40 1.42 4.18
N PHE A 142 -6.26 1.55 4.80
CA PHE A 142 -4.96 1.48 4.14
C PHE A 142 -4.40 0.08 4.41
N TYR A 143 -4.65 -0.83 3.47
CA TYR A 143 -4.14 -2.20 3.51
C TYR A 143 -2.62 -2.23 3.44
N SER A 144 -2.05 -1.39 2.57
CA SER A 144 -0.63 -1.10 2.51
C SER A 144 -0.43 0.39 2.30
N GLU A 145 0.39 0.99 3.14
CA GLU A 145 0.73 2.41 3.04
C GLU A 145 1.63 2.67 1.83
N ASN A 146 1.45 3.82 1.20
CA ASN A 146 2.48 4.34 0.32
C ASN A 146 3.48 5.16 1.15
N TRP A 147 4.75 5.08 0.80
CA TRP A 147 5.81 5.83 1.48
C TRP A 147 5.85 7.32 1.11
N ARG A 148 5.05 7.74 0.12
CA ARG A 148 4.94 9.14 -0.32
C ARG A 148 3.79 9.81 0.40
N TYR A 149 4.10 10.78 1.25
CA TYR A 149 3.10 11.51 2.03
C TYR A 149 2.01 12.16 1.14
N ALA A 150 2.40 12.73 -0.01
CA ALA A 150 1.45 13.34 -0.93
C ALA A 150 0.36 12.38 -1.43
N LEU A 151 0.71 11.11 -1.68
CA LEU A 151 -0.28 10.10 -2.12
C LEU A 151 -1.22 9.71 -0.98
N ARG A 152 -0.71 9.65 0.26
CA ARG A 152 -1.55 9.43 1.43
C ARG A 152 -2.57 10.56 1.60
N LEU A 153 -2.10 11.80 1.57
CA LEU A 153 -2.96 12.98 1.68
C LEU A 153 -4.01 13.02 0.57
N GLN A 154 -3.62 12.79 -0.68
CA GLN A 154 -4.56 12.71 -1.81
C GLN A 154 -5.64 11.63 -1.60
N ALA A 155 -5.28 10.46 -1.07
CA ALA A 155 -6.24 9.39 -0.81
C ALA A 155 -7.25 9.79 0.28
N GLU A 156 -6.81 10.49 1.32
CA GLU A 156 -7.67 11.03 2.38
C GLU A 156 -8.62 12.10 1.83
N ASP A 157 -8.12 13.02 1.03
CA ASP A 157 -8.90 14.12 0.42
C ASP A 157 -10.02 13.64 -0.52
N ARG A 158 -9.99 12.37 -0.99
CA ARG A 158 -11.09 11.80 -1.78
C ARG A 158 -12.36 11.57 -0.95
N CYS A 159 -12.21 11.29 0.32
CA CYS A 159 -13.30 10.99 1.24
C CYS A 159 -13.66 12.22 2.10
N HIS A 160 -12.66 13.01 2.48
CA HIS A 160 -12.83 14.22 3.28
C HIS A 160 -13.04 15.44 2.38
N ARG A 161 -14.21 15.53 1.75
CA ARG A 161 -14.60 16.60 0.81
C ARG A 161 -15.96 17.19 1.14
N ILE A 162 -16.28 18.33 0.51
CA ILE A 162 -17.62 18.92 0.53
C ILE A 162 -18.63 17.87 0.08
N GLY A 163 -19.66 17.64 0.90
CA GLY A 163 -20.66 16.58 0.71
C GLY A 163 -20.49 15.37 1.64
N GLN A 164 -19.38 15.26 2.37
CA GLN A 164 -19.23 14.25 3.41
C GLN A 164 -20.10 14.61 4.63
N LYS A 165 -20.98 13.68 5.01
CA LYS A 165 -21.96 13.87 6.09
C LYS A 165 -21.57 13.21 7.41
N SER A 166 -20.49 12.45 7.42
CA SER A 166 -20.03 11.66 8.58
C SER A 166 -18.54 11.87 8.84
N SER A 167 -18.12 11.65 10.08
CA SER A 167 -16.71 11.59 10.40
C SER A 167 -16.05 10.42 9.64
N VAL A 168 -14.95 10.68 8.93
CA VAL A 168 -14.22 9.67 8.19
C VAL A 168 -13.20 9.02 9.10
N TYR A 169 -13.22 7.69 9.15
CA TYR A 169 -12.25 6.89 9.93
C TYR A 169 -11.25 6.25 8.98
N TYR A 170 -9.99 6.58 9.18
CA TYR A 170 -8.86 6.02 8.45
C TYR A 170 -8.21 4.94 9.30
N ILE A 171 -8.23 3.70 8.82
CA ILE A 171 -7.70 2.52 9.50
C ILE A 171 -6.49 2.03 8.70
N THR A 172 -5.32 2.06 9.32
CA THR A 172 -4.08 1.59 8.70
C THR A 172 -3.72 0.21 9.22
N LEU A 173 -3.59 -0.76 8.33
CA LEU A 173 -3.13 -2.10 8.66
C LEU A 173 -1.61 -2.13 8.61
N GLN A 174 -0.98 -2.38 9.74
CA GLN A 174 0.46 -2.44 9.88
C GLN A 174 0.92 -3.86 10.22
N GLY A 175 2.05 -4.26 9.67
CA GLY A 175 2.79 -5.42 10.12
C GLY A 175 3.77 -5.05 11.24
N GLU A 176 4.31 -6.05 11.92
CA GLU A 176 5.32 -5.88 12.98
C GLU A 176 6.73 -5.58 12.42
N SER A 177 6.83 -5.29 11.12
CA SER A 177 8.12 -5.00 10.52
C SER A 177 8.61 -3.60 10.89
N ARG A 178 9.91 -3.46 11.19
CA ARG A 178 10.55 -2.15 11.36
C ARG A 178 10.32 -1.21 10.18
N PHE A 179 10.04 -1.81 9.02
CA PHE A 179 9.81 -1.09 7.78
C PHE A 179 8.47 -0.36 7.77
N ASP A 180 7.40 -1.02 8.21
CA ASP A 180 6.08 -0.40 8.37
C ASP A 180 6.11 0.72 9.42
N GLU A 181 6.85 0.51 10.50
CA GLU A 181 7.06 1.53 11.53
C GLU A 181 7.79 2.75 10.98
N ARG A 182 8.81 2.56 10.13
CA ARG A 182 9.54 3.64 9.45
C ARG A 182 8.62 4.44 8.53
N ILE A 183 7.80 3.77 7.71
CA ILE A 183 6.83 4.45 6.85
C ILE A 183 5.83 5.25 7.71
N ARG A 184 5.26 4.64 8.72
CA ARG A 184 4.32 5.31 9.63
C ARG A 184 4.94 6.55 10.26
N SER A 185 6.14 6.41 10.81
CA SER A 185 6.87 7.50 11.45
C SER A 185 7.13 8.65 10.48
N ALA A 186 7.55 8.36 9.23
CA ALA A 186 7.74 9.38 8.21
C ALA A 186 6.43 10.09 7.84
N LEU A 187 5.36 9.33 7.60
CA LEU A 187 4.04 9.88 7.29
C LEU A 187 3.51 10.77 8.41
N THR A 188 3.72 10.38 9.67
CA THR A 188 3.34 11.19 10.84
C THR A 188 4.08 12.53 10.86
N ARG A 189 5.34 12.56 10.43
CA ARG A 189 6.14 13.79 10.26
C ARG A 189 5.86 14.52 8.93
N LYS A 190 4.88 14.08 8.16
CA LYS A 190 4.56 14.58 6.81
C LYS A 190 5.75 14.50 5.85
N ALA A 191 6.54 13.45 5.96
CA ALA A 191 7.75 13.21 5.19
C ALA A 191 7.66 11.96 4.32
N ASP A 192 8.46 11.92 3.25
CA ASP A 192 8.58 10.74 2.40
C ASP A 192 9.65 9.79 2.96
N ALA A 193 9.24 8.60 3.39
CA ALA A 193 10.12 7.63 4.03
C ALA A 193 11.28 7.18 3.14
N LEU A 194 11.09 7.13 1.81
CA LEU A 194 12.15 6.80 0.87
C LEU A 194 13.23 7.88 0.83
N GLU A 195 12.85 9.15 0.82
CA GLU A 195 13.82 10.26 0.78
C GLU A 195 14.60 10.37 2.11
N GLU A 196 13.95 10.09 3.24
CA GLU A 196 14.64 9.99 4.52
C GLU A 196 15.67 8.87 4.52
N LEU A 197 15.32 7.68 4.03
CA LEU A 197 16.25 6.57 3.92
C LEU A 197 17.44 6.88 2.99
N LYS A 198 17.19 7.51 1.84
CA LYS A 198 18.26 7.93 0.94
C LYS A 198 19.25 8.89 1.62
N LYS A 199 18.74 9.87 2.38
CA LYS A 199 19.58 10.80 3.15
C LYS A 199 20.42 10.06 4.20
N GLU A 200 19.82 9.11 4.89
CA GLU A 200 20.49 8.31 5.92
C GLU A 200 21.61 7.45 5.31
N VAL A 201 21.34 6.74 4.21
CA VAL A 201 22.36 5.94 3.51
C VAL A 201 23.52 6.81 2.98
N ARG A 202 23.22 7.99 2.41
CA ARG A 202 24.26 8.94 1.97
C ARG A 202 25.15 9.40 3.12
N ARG A 203 24.58 9.68 4.31
CA ARG A 203 25.38 10.04 5.51
C ARG A 203 26.29 8.92 5.97
N LEU A 204 25.94 7.67 5.74
CA LEU A 204 26.74 6.51 6.08
C LEU A 204 27.87 6.24 5.08
N ASN A 205 28.03 7.06 4.02
CA ASN A 205 29.07 6.96 2.99
C ASN A 205 29.28 5.54 2.45
N GLY A 206 28.18 4.77 2.28
CA GLY A 206 28.25 3.39 1.80
C GLY A 206 28.76 2.36 2.81
N ASN A 207 28.93 2.72 4.08
CA ASN A 207 29.36 1.79 5.12
C ASN A 207 28.34 0.65 5.28
N LYS A 208 28.68 -0.54 4.73
CA LYS A 208 27.81 -1.71 4.71
C LYS A 208 27.37 -2.16 6.10
N ASN A 209 28.26 -2.12 7.08
CA ASN A 209 27.94 -2.56 8.45
C ASN A 209 26.94 -1.60 9.11
N ALA A 210 27.00 -0.32 8.80
CA ALA A 210 26.03 0.65 9.26
C ALA A 210 24.68 0.50 8.52
N ILE A 211 24.70 0.27 7.20
CA ILE A 211 23.49 0.02 6.39
C ILE A 211 22.79 -1.28 6.81
N ARG A 212 23.52 -2.31 7.22
CA ARG A 212 22.93 -3.55 7.77
C ARG A 212 22.08 -3.33 9.00
N LYS A 213 22.34 -2.29 9.78
CA LYS A 213 21.62 -1.96 11.01
C LYS A 213 20.34 -1.13 10.75
N LEU A 214 20.20 -0.53 9.57
CA LEU A 214 18.98 0.14 9.12
C LEU A 214 17.87 -0.89 8.81
#